data_12887b3f38d39c0d8464eb291ae8b355
#
_entry.id   12887b3f38d39c0d8464eb291ae8b355
#
_cell.length_a   1.000
_cell.length_b   1.000
_cell.length_c   1.000
_cell.angle_alpha   90.00
_cell.angle_beta   90.00
_cell.angle_gamma   90.00
#
_symmetry.space_group_name_H-M   'P 1'
#
loop_
_entity.id
_entity.type
_entity.pdbx_description
1 polymer ?
#
loop_
_entity_poly.entity_id
_entity_poly.type
_entity_poly.pdbx_seq_one_letter_code
_entity_poly.pdbx_strand_id
1 'polypeptide(L)'
;MTRMQNNATFGAYLDLTKKQQNYIRLKNETNLTEGEIASEIDVNRSTISRWKNNDKFREGFRGYQVEHLSNQVPKALQTMINLLDAKSELVRFQASKDILDRTGYNPIETQEIETNATVQFNDDIT
;
A
#
# COMPACT_ATOMS: atom_id res chain seq x y z
N MET A 1 -10.34 10.67 9.04
CA MET A 1 -10.97 9.52 8.91
C MET A 1 -10.17 8.43 8.40
N THR A 2 -9.55 8.56 7.29
CA THR A 2 -8.77 7.52 6.71
C THR A 2 -7.73 7.00 7.64
N ARG A 3 -7.08 7.92 8.36
CA ARG A 3 -6.07 7.52 9.24
C ARG A 3 -6.60 6.74 10.37
N MET A 4 -7.70 7.12 10.90
CA MET A 4 -8.30 6.42 12.00
C MET A 4 -8.72 5.05 11.57
N GLN A 5 -9.23 4.93 10.34
CA GLN A 5 -9.64 3.64 9.86
C GLN A 5 -8.45 2.70 9.75
N ASN A 6 -7.29 3.22 9.31
CA ASN A 6 -6.13 2.38 9.20
C ASN A 6 -5.68 1.88 10.56
N ASN A 7 -5.72 2.75 11.57
CA ASN A 7 -5.33 2.33 12.89
C ASN A 7 -6.28 1.28 13.43
N ALA A 8 -7.58 1.50 13.23
CA ALA A 8 -8.56 0.54 13.67
C ALA A 8 -8.35 -0.78 12.95
N THR A 9 -7.94 -0.72 11.69
CA THR A 9 -7.76 -1.93 10.92
C THR A 9 -6.60 -2.78 11.44
N PHE A 10 -5.50 -2.14 11.85
CA PHE A 10 -4.41 -2.92 12.41
C PHE A 10 -4.81 -3.49 13.76
N GLY A 11 -5.59 -2.76 14.52
CA GLY A 11 -6.13 -3.30 15.76
C GLY A 11 -6.97 -4.53 15.49
N ALA A 12 -7.68 -4.54 14.36
CA ALA A 12 -8.48 -5.69 14.00
C ALA A 12 -7.60 -6.92 13.75
N TYR A 13 -6.39 -6.73 13.22
CA TYR A 13 -5.47 -7.85 13.04
C TYR A 13 -5.06 -8.39 14.41
N LEU A 14 -4.77 -7.51 15.33
CA LEU A 14 -4.33 -7.93 16.66
C LEU A 14 -5.42 -8.67 17.42
N ASP A 15 -6.67 -8.44 17.05
CA ASP A 15 -7.80 -9.11 17.70
C ASP A 15 -8.09 -10.49 17.13
N LEU A 16 -7.40 -10.90 16.07
CA LEU A 16 -7.64 -12.21 15.49
C LEU A 16 -6.95 -13.30 16.30
N THR A 17 -7.32 -14.54 16.03
CA THR A 17 -6.69 -15.66 16.73
C THR A 17 -5.25 -15.79 16.25
N LYS A 18 -4.46 -16.50 17.03
CA LYS A 18 -3.07 -16.68 16.69
C LYS A 18 -2.89 -17.35 15.33
N LYS A 19 -3.69 -18.36 15.05
CA LYS A 19 -3.59 -19.04 13.77
C LYS A 19 -3.97 -18.15 12.61
N GLN A 20 -4.98 -17.30 12.80
CA GLN A 20 -5.35 -16.35 11.78
C GLN A 20 -4.25 -15.34 11.56
N GLN A 21 -3.64 -14.87 12.63
CA GLN A 21 -2.53 -13.93 12.51
C GLN A 21 -1.35 -14.58 11.78
N ASN A 22 -1.05 -15.83 12.10
CA ASN A 22 0.05 -16.53 11.46
C ASN A 22 -0.21 -16.72 9.98
N TYR A 23 -1.46 -17.03 9.62
CA TYR A 23 -1.81 -17.18 8.22
C TYR A 23 -1.57 -15.86 7.48
N ILE A 24 -2.02 -14.77 8.05
CA ILE A 24 -1.90 -13.47 7.40
C ILE A 24 -0.43 -13.09 7.24
N ARG A 25 0.36 -13.35 8.26
CA ARG A 25 1.77 -13.02 8.20
C ARG A 25 2.48 -13.84 7.13
N LEU A 26 2.24 -15.14 7.12
CA LEU A 26 2.89 -16.00 6.13
C LEU A 26 2.45 -15.67 4.71
N LYS A 27 1.18 -15.33 4.54
CA LYS A 27 0.65 -15.00 3.22
C LYS A 27 1.31 -13.74 2.68
N ASN A 28 1.60 -12.79 3.53
CA ASN A 28 2.16 -11.52 3.10
C ASN A 28 3.68 -11.50 3.06
N GLU A 29 4.33 -12.33 3.84
CA GLU A 29 5.77 -12.27 3.94
C GLU A 29 6.53 -13.40 3.27
N THR A 30 5.81 -14.39 2.75
CA THR A 30 6.47 -15.52 2.11
C THR A 30 5.76 -15.85 0.81
N ASN A 31 6.34 -16.76 0.06
CA ASN A 31 5.75 -17.22 -1.19
C ASN A 31 5.07 -18.58 -1.03
N LEU A 32 4.77 -18.96 0.20
CA LEU A 32 4.14 -20.25 0.44
C LEU A 32 2.74 -20.28 -0.18
N THR A 33 2.38 -21.45 -0.69
CA THR A 33 1.04 -21.63 -1.24
C THR A 33 0.05 -21.76 -0.09
N GLU A 34 -1.22 -21.66 -0.42
CA GLU A 34 -2.24 -21.76 0.61
C GLU A 34 -2.19 -23.11 1.30
N GLY A 35 -1.95 -24.17 0.55
CA GLY A 35 -1.83 -25.50 1.15
C GLY A 35 -0.63 -25.60 2.08
N GLU A 36 0.48 -24.97 1.69
CA GLU A 36 1.67 -25.00 2.53
C GLU A 36 1.44 -24.23 3.82
N ILE A 37 0.76 -23.10 3.74
CA ILE A 37 0.46 -22.33 4.93
C ILE A 37 -0.48 -23.10 5.84
N ALA A 38 -1.50 -23.72 5.26
CA ALA A 38 -2.46 -24.50 6.05
C ALA A 38 -1.73 -25.59 6.82
N SER A 39 -0.77 -26.23 6.17
CA SER A 39 0.01 -27.27 6.81
C SER A 39 0.86 -26.70 7.92
N GLU A 40 1.46 -25.55 7.65
CA GLU A 40 2.36 -24.92 8.62
C GLU A 40 1.63 -24.51 9.90
N ILE A 41 0.41 -23.99 9.77
CA ILE A 41 -0.33 -23.53 10.94
C ILE A 41 -1.33 -24.57 11.43
N ASP A 42 -1.29 -25.75 10.81
CA ASP A 42 -2.11 -26.88 11.23
C ASP A 42 -3.62 -26.56 11.22
N VAL A 43 -4.11 -26.18 10.05
CA VAL A 43 -5.55 -26.01 9.86
C VAL A 43 -5.90 -26.60 8.50
N ASN A 44 -7.19 -26.85 8.30
CA ASN A 44 -7.67 -27.34 7.01
C ASN A 44 -7.86 -26.16 6.07
N ARG A 45 -7.73 -26.46 4.78
CA ARG A 45 -7.95 -25.40 3.79
C ARG A 45 -9.38 -24.88 3.86
N SER A 46 -10.33 -25.71 4.26
CA SER A 46 -11.71 -25.27 4.41
C SER A 46 -11.83 -24.24 5.50
N THR A 47 -11.01 -24.34 6.54
CA THR A 47 -11.01 -23.35 7.61
C THR A 47 -10.55 -22.02 7.06
N ILE A 48 -9.53 -22.02 6.24
CA ILE A 48 -9.03 -20.79 5.64
C ILE A 48 -10.10 -20.19 4.74
N SER A 49 -10.82 -21.01 3.99
CA SER A 49 -11.91 -20.52 3.15
C SER A 49 -12.97 -19.82 3.98
N ARG A 50 -13.29 -20.37 5.14
CA ARG A 50 -14.28 -19.75 5.99
C ARG A 50 -13.77 -18.43 6.53
N TRP A 51 -12.48 -18.36 6.87
CA TRP A 51 -11.89 -17.10 7.34
C TRP A 51 -12.05 -16.03 6.27
N LYS A 52 -11.79 -16.38 5.02
CA LYS A 52 -11.85 -15.40 3.94
C LYS A 52 -13.23 -14.82 3.72
N ASN A 53 -14.25 -15.51 4.19
CA ASN A 53 -15.61 -15.02 4.07
C ASN A 53 -16.09 -14.31 5.32
N ASN A 54 -15.20 -14.13 6.27
CA ASN A 54 -15.53 -13.47 7.52
C ASN A 54 -15.06 -12.02 7.49
N ASP A 55 -15.97 -11.10 7.81
CA ASP A 55 -15.65 -9.68 7.75
C ASP A 55 -14.52 -9.29 8.68
N LYS A 56 -14.56 -9.83 9.89
CA LYS A 56 -13.56 -9.49 10.88
C LYS A 56 -12.17 -9.94 10.42
N PHE A 57 -12.10 -11.12 9.80
CA PHE A 57 -10.83 -11.63 9.30
C PHE A 57 -10.33 -10.75 8.16
N ARG A 58 -11.23 -10.37 7.25
CA ARG A 58 -10.82 -9.54 6.12
C ARG A 58 -10.32 -8.17 6.58
N GLU A 59 -10.95 -7.64 7.61
CA GLU A 59 -10.52 -6.37 8.14
C GLU A 59 -9.13 -6.47 8.75
N GLY A 60 -8.89 -7.54 9.49
CA GLY A 60 -7.58 -7.76 10.10
C GLY A 60 -6.51 -7.99 9.04
N PHE A 61 -6.88 -8.71 7.97
CA PHE A 61 -5.95 -8.96 6.88
C PHE A 61 -5.53 -7.63 6.24
N ARG A 62 -6.51 -6.77 5.98
CA ARG A 62 -6.21 -5.48 5.39
C ARG A 62 -5.36 -4.62 6.31
N GLY A 63 -5.64 -4.69 7.61
CA GLY A 63 -4.86 -3.93 8.57
C GLY A 63 -3.41 -4.34 8.58
N TYR A 64 -3.16 -5.65 8.50
CA TYR A 64 -1.80 -6.12 8.47
C TYR A 64 -1.11 -5.68 7.18
N GLN A 65 -1.83 -5.74 6.05
CA GLN A 65 -1.23 -5.34 4.78
C GLN A 65 -0.82 -3.87 4.80
N VAL A 66 -1.67 -3.02 5.34
CA VAL A 66 -1.34 -1.59 5.42
C VAL A 66 -0.10 -1.38 6.27
N GLU A 67 -0.04 -2.06 7.41
CA GLU A 67 1.10 -1.91 8.28
C GLU A 67 2.37 -2.46 7.62
N HIS A 68 2.25 -3.59 6.96
CA HIS A 68 3.39 -4.21 6.31
C HIS A 68 3.92 -3.33 5.17
N LEU A 69 3.02 -2.73 4.41
CA LEU A 69 3.43 -1.82 3.34
C LEU A 69 4.08 -0.57 3.92
N SER A 70 3.54 -0.06 5.02
CA SER A 70 4.13 1.11 5.66
C SER A 70 5.57 0.84 6.08
N ASN A 71 5.84 -0.38 6.50
CA ASN A 71 7.19 -0.73 6.92
C ASN A 71 8.15 -0.81 5.73
N GLN A 72 7.63 -0.86 4.51
CA GLN A 72 8.47 -0.90 3.32
C GLN A 72 8.77 0.50 2.78
N VAL A 73 8.15 1.52 3.33
CA VAL A 73 8.33 2.87 2.82
C VAL A 73 9.79 3.33 2.85
N PRO A 74 10.54 3.11 3.93
CA PRO A 74 11.94 3.55 3.91
C PRO A 74 12.74 2.88 2.80
N LYS A 75 12.47 1.60 2.51
CA LYS A 75 13.18 0.90 1.47
C LYS A 75 12.77 1.43 0.09
N ALA A 76 11.49 1.70 -0.08
CA ALA A 76 11.01 2.23 -1.34
C ALA A 76 11.60 3.61 -1.60
N LEU A 77 11.69 4.44 -0.56
CA LEU A 77 12.28 5.76 -0.71
C LEU A 77 13.74 5.65 -1.06
N GLN A 78 14.45 4.72 -0.43
CA GLN A 78 15.85 4.54 -0.73
C GLN A 78 16.05 4.09 -2.18
N THR A 79 15.18 3.20 -2.67
CA THR A 79 15.25 2.76 -4.05
C THR A 79 15.03 3.94 -4.99
N MET A 80 14.06 4.78 -4.68
CA MET A 80 13.78 5.93 -5.49
C MET A 80 14.98 6.87 -5.54
N ILE A 81 15.64 7.07 -4.41
CA ILE A 81 16.83 7.91 -4.36
C ILE A 81 17.95 7.31 -5.21
N ASN A 82 18.10 5.99 -5.14
CA ASN A 82 19.12 5.33 -5.92
C ASN A 82 18.85 5.46 -7.43
N LEU A 83 17.60 5.53 -7.82
CA LEU A 83 17.25 5.68 -9.22
C LEU A 83 17.61 7.04 -9.80
N LEU A 84 17.97 7.99 -8.95
CA LEU A 84 18.45 9.27 -9.44
C LEU A 84 19.76 9.11 -10.21
N ASP A 85 20.45 7.99 -9.99
CA ASP A 85 21.69 7.72 -10.70
C ASP A 85 21.54 6.60 -11.72
N ALA A 86 20.30 6.29 -12.11
CA ALA A 86 20.06 5.22 -13.08
C ALA A 86 20.67 5.58 -14.42
N LYS A 87 20.98 4.57 -15.21
CA LYS A 87 21.55 4.81 -16.52
C LYS A 87 20.55 5.41 -17.48
N SER A 88 19.28 5.05 -17.33
CA SER A 88 18.23 5.55 -18.21
C SER A 88 17.88 6.98 -17.87
N GLU A 89 17.93 7.87 -18.84
CA GLU A 89 17.55 9.25 -18.63
C GLU A 89 16.10 9.36 -18.22
N LEU A 90 15.25 8.54 -18.82
CA LEU A 90 13.84 8.58 -18.48
C LEU A 90 13.63 8.20 -17.03
N VAL A 91 14.32 7.17 -16.57
CA VAL A 91 14.17 6.73 -15.18
C VAL A 91 14.69 7.81 -14.24
N ARG A 92 15.81 8.44 -14.55
CA ARG A 92 16.33 9.52 -13.73
C ARG A 92 15.34 10.67 -13.66
N PHE A 93 14.74 10.99 -14.80
CA PHE A 93 13.77 12.07 -14.84
C PHE A 93 12.53 11.73 -13.99
N GLN A 94 12.02 10.53 -14.15
CA GLN A 94 10.83 10.11 -13.41
C GLN A 94 11.09 10.08 -11.91
N ALA A 95 12.25 9.58 -11.50
CA ALA A 95 12.58 9.53 -10.08
C ALA A 95 12.73 10.93 -9.52
N SER A 96 13.38 11.81 -10.27
CA SER A 96 13.57 13.19 -9.83
C SER A 96 12.23 13.90 -9.70
N LYS A 97 11.38 13.73 -10.70
CA LYS A 97 10.08 14.37 -10.68
C LYS A 97 9.25 13.87 -9.52
N ASP A 98 9.28 12.58 -9.27
CA ASP A 98 8.50 12.01 -8.21
C ASP A 98 8.95 12.54 -6.85
N ILE A 99 10.26 12.65 -6.64
CA ILE A 99 10.77 13.15 -5.38
C ILE A 99 10.39 14.62 -5.20
N LEU A 100 10.49 15.40 -6.26
CA LEU A 100 10.15 16.81 -6.17
C LEU A 100 8.65 16.98 -5.90
N ASP A 101 7.83 16.14 -6.51
CA ASP A 101 6.40 16.21 -6.27
C ASP A 101 6.06 15.88 -4.83
N ARG A 102 6.70 14.86 -4.30
CA ARG A 102 6.41 14.42 -2.93
C ARG A 102 6.87 15.41 -1.89
N THR A 103 7.87 16.21 -2.21
CA THR A 103 8.40 17.16 -1.25
C THR A 103 7.87 18.58 -1.46
N GLY A 104 6.92 18.72 -2.38
CA GLY A 104 6.29 20.01 -2.55
C GLY A 104 6.99 20.95 -3.51
N TYR A 105 7.91 20.45 -4.31
CA TYR A 105 8.62 21.27 -5.26
C TYR A 105 8.11 21.14 -6.68
N ASN A 106 6.91 20.57 -6.86
CA ASN A 106 6.37 20.46 -8.20
C ASN A 106 6.02 21.85 -8.69
N PRO A 107 6.03 22.04 -9.99
CA PRO A 107 5.81 23.35 -10.58
C PRO A 107 4.43 23.90 -10.22
N ILE A 108 4.40 25.15 -9.89
CA ILE A 108 3.15 25.81 -9.60
C ILE A 108 2.26 25.83 -10.80
N GLU A 109 2.82 25.97 -11.98
CA GLU A 109 2.06 25.94 -13.18
C GLU A 109 1.24 24.73 -13.35
N THR A 110 1.75 23.59 -12.96
CA THR A 110 1.02 22.34 -13.08
C THR A 110 -0.26 22.41 -12.29
N GLN A 111 -0.17 22.91 -11.08
CA GLN A 111 -1.33 23.01 -10.24
C GLN A 111 -2.32 24.01 -10.77
N GLU A 112 -1.82 25.10 -11.27
CA GLU A 112 -2.71 26.09 -11.82
C GLU A 112 -3.43 25.60 -13.03
N ILE A 113 -2.74 24.86 -13.86
CA ILE A 113 -3.35 24.32 -15.04
C ILE A 113 -4.48 23.38 -14.68
N GLU A 114 -4.28 22.55 -13.70
CA GLU A 114 -5.32 21.65 -13.28
C GLU A 114 -6.52 22.41 -12.77
N THR A 115 -6.26 23.43 -11.97
CA THR A 115 -7.31 24.22 -11.42
C THR A 115 -8.06 24.94 -12.52
N ASN A 116 -7.34 25.50 -13.43
CA ASN A 116 -7.96 26.23 -14.50
C ASN A 116 -8.76 25.31 -15.39
N ALA A 117 -8.23 24.16 -15.68
CA ALA A 117 -8.95 23.22 -16.51
C ALA A 117 -10.28 22.93 -15.87
N THR A 118 -10.27 22.92 -14.58
CA THR A 118 -11.49 22.65 -13.89
C THR A 118 -12.40 23.82 -13.90
N VAL A 119 -11.89 24.92 -13.59
CA VAL A 119 -12.67 26.07 -13.48
C VAL A 119 -12.93 26.77 -14.72
N GLN A 120 -12.11 27.10 -15.44
CA GLN A 120 -12.23 27.86 -16.47
C GLN A 120 -12.33 27.35 -17.72
N PHE A 121 -12.02 26.30 -17.90
CA PHE A 121 -12.21 25.81 -19.04
C PHE A 121 -13.17 26.49 -19.67
N ASN A 122 -13.98 26.98 -18.93
CA ASN A 122 -14.96 27.64 -19.41
C ASN A 122 -14.70 28.97 -19.72
N ASP A 123 -14.11 29.62 -19.01
CA ASP A 123 -13.93 30.90 -19.25
C ASP A 123 -13.14 31.18 -20.24
N ASP A 124 -12.54 30.66 -20.38
CA ASP A 124 -11.78 31.00 -21.15
C ASP A 124 -11.77 31.17 -22.13
N ILE A 125 -11.85 30.88 -22.12
CA ILE A 125 -11.89 30.97 -23.02
C ILE A 125 -12.01 32.08 -23.40
N THR A 126 -12.08 32.61 -22.73
CA THR A 126 -12.28 33.82 -22.96
C THR A 126 -11.24 34.35 -23.48
#